data_117da072b2e15dfec0e00a7949ce1677
#
_entry.id   117da072b2e15dfec0e00a7949ce1677
#
_cell.length_a   1.000
_cell.length_b   1.000
_cell.length_c   1.000
_cell.angle_alpha   90.00
_cell.angle_beta   90.00
_cell.angle_gamma   90.00
#
_symmetry.space_group_name_H-M   'P 1'
#
loop_
_entity.id
_entity.type
_entity.pdbx_description
1 polymer ?
#
loop_
_entity_poly.entity_id
_entity_poly.type
_entity_poly.pdbx_seq_one_letter_code
_entity_poly.pdbx_strand_id
1 'polypeptide(L)'
;MRQVVLDTETTGLDIANDHRIIEIAGVELVNRKLTKNSYQVYLNPERTVGPSFKIHGLSDDFLSDKPSFKEIYEEFLDFIKDSELLIHNAEFDVGFLNHELKL
;
A
#
# COMPACT_ATOMS: atom_id res chain seq x y z
N MET A 1 -0.33 -17.86 15.45
CA MET A 1 -1.14 -16.79 14.85
C MET A 1 -0.25 -15.90 13.98
N ARG A 2 -0.69 -15.65 12.78
CA ARG A 2 0.07 -14.80 11.84
C ARG A 2 -0.57 -13.42 11.75
N GLN A 3 0.25 -12.38 11.91
CA GLN A 3 -0.18 -10.99 11.77
C GLN A 3 0.71 -10.30 10.74
N VAL A 4 0.14 -9.32 10.03
CA VAL A 4 0.90 -8.46 9.12
C VAL A 4 0.67 -7.02 9.54
N VAL A 5 1.76 -6.31 9.85
CA VAL A 5 1.73 -4.87 10.09
C VAL A 5 1.85 -4.20 8.74
N LEU A 6 0.83 -3.44 8.35
CA LEU A 6 0.70 -2.89 7.01
C LEU A 6 0.67 -1.36 7.07
N ASP A 7 1.35 -0.73 6.11
CA ASP A 7 1.36 0.71 5.95
C ASP A 7 1.31 1.06 4.47
N THR A 8 0.68 2.19 4.13
CA THR A 8 0.58 2.67 2.76
C THR A 8 0.94 4.14 2.66
N GLU A 9 1.45 4.55 1.49
CA GLU A 9 1.55 5.95 1.10
C GLU A 9 0.65 6.19 -0.11
N THR A 10 0.06 7.36 -0.20
CA THR A 10 -0.91 7.71 -1.25
C THR A 10 -0.62 9.07 -1.85
N THR A 11 -1.29 9.37 -2.97
CA THR A 11 -1.18 10.68 -3.63
C THR A 11 -1.97 11.78 -2.92
N GLY A 12 -2.84 11.43 -1.97
CA GLY A 12 -3.63 12.42 -1.24
C GLY A 12 -4.45 11.77 -0.14
N LEU A 13 -5.33 12.56 0.49
CA LEU A 13 -6.02 12.17 1.71
C LEU A 13 -7.40 11.55 1.50
N ASP A 14 -8.00 11.71 0.32
CA ASP A 14 -9.34 11.21 0.09
C ASP A 14 -9.46 10.43 -1.23
N ILE A 15 -10.38 9.48 -1.23
CA ILE A 15 -10.66 8.63 -2.38
C ILE A 15 -11.49 9.38 -3.42
N ALA A 16 -12.30 10.35 -2.98
CA ALA A 16 -13.25 11.05 -3.83
C ALA A 16 -12.60 11.86 -4.97
N ASN A 17 -11.33 12.22 -4.82
CA ASN A 17 -10.56 12.93 -5.84
C ASN A 17 -9.61 11.99 -6.62
N ASP A 18 -9.92 10.70 -6.68
CA ASP A 18 -9.15 9.69 -7.38
C ASP A 18 -7.69 9.57 -6.91
N HIS A 19 -7.45 9.84 -5.64
CA HIS A 19 -6.12 9.58 -5.10
C HIS A 19 -5.82 8.09 -5.06
N ARG A 20 -4.56 7.74 -5.23
CA ARG A 20 -4.14 6.36 -5.44
C ARG A 20 -3.01 6.00 -4.48
N ILE A 21 -2.88 4.71 -4.20
CA ILE A 21 -1.76 4.18 -3.41
C ILE A 21 -0.50 4.19 -4.25
N ILE A 22 0.62 4.60 -3.64
CA ILE A 22 1.94 4.64 -4.31
C ILE A 22 2.99 3.78 -3.62
N GLU A 23 2.74 3.35 -2.40
CA GLU A 23 3.61 2.40 -1.71
C GLU A 23 2.79 1.53 -0.77
N ILE A 24 3.11 0.23 -0.72
CA ILE A 24 2.58 -0.70 0.26
C ILE A 24 3.78 -1.36 0.94
N ALA A 25 3.80 -1.36 2.27
CA ALA A 25 4.83 -2.03 3.05
C ALA A 25 4.19 -2.89 4.12
N GLY A 26 4.64 -4.12 4.26
CA GLY A 26 4.14 -5.05 5.26
C GLY A 26 5.25 -5.89 5.86
N VAL A 27 5.14 -6.15 7.16
CA VAL A 27 6.04 -7.07 7.86
C VAL A 27 5.23 -8.12 8.59
N GLU A 28 5.75 -9.34 8.61
CA GLU A 28 5.07 -10.47 9.21
C GLU A 28 5.49 -10.66 10.68
N LEU A 29 4.50 -10.92 11.52
CA LEU A 29 4.69 -11.37 12.90
C LEU A 29 4.07 -12.76 13.03
N VAL A 30 4.80 -13.66 13.68
CA VAL A 30 4.27 -14.97 14.07
C VAL A 30 4.47 -15.11 15.57
N ASN A 31 3.38 -15.36 16.28
CA ASN A 31 3.38 -15.41 17.74
C ASN A 31 4.01 -14.16 18.36
N ARG A 32 3.67 -12.98 17.80
CA ARG A 32 4.11 -11.66 18.24
C ARG A 32 5.61 -11.38 18.05
N LYS A 33 6.28 -12.15 17.20
CA LYS A 33 7.69 -11.93 16.86
C LYS A 33 7.85 -11.66 15.39
N LEU A 34 8.70 -10.68 15.04
CA LEU A 34 9.03 -10.40 13.66
C LEU A 34 9.69 -11.62 13.01
N THR A 35 9.24 -11.92 11.82
CA THR A 35 9.88 -12.92 10.97
C THR A 35 10.76 -12.24 9.93
N LYS A 36 11.37 -13.00 9.03
CA LYS A 36 12.12 -12.44 7.90
C LYS A 36 11.24 -12.21 6.69
N ASN A 37 9.95 -12.52 6.78
CA ASN A 37 9.02 -12.37 5.67
C ASN A 37 8.45 -10.94 5.65
N SER A 38 8.65 -10.23 4.56
CA SER A 38 8.14 -8.88 4.39
C SER A 38 7.76 -8.64 2.95
N TYR A 39 6.92 -7.61 2.73
CA TYR A 39 6.50 -7.20 1.40
C TYR A 39 6.63 -5.69 1.30
N GLN A 40 7.19 -5.21 0.19
CA GLN A 40 7.28 -3.78 -0.05
C GLN A 40 7.26 -3.55 -1.55
N VAL A 41 6.41 -2.64 -2.00
CA VAL A 41 6.30 -2.30 -3.41
C VAL A 41 5.95 -0.83 -3.56
N TYR A 42 6.59 -0.18 -4.54
CA TYR A 42 6.17 1.13 -5.02
C TYR A 42 5.26 0.94 -6.22
N LEU A 43 4.27 1.80 -6.37
CA LEU A 43 3.26 1.69 -7.41
C LEU A 43 3.19 2.95 -8.25
N ASN A 44 2.96 2.77 -9.55
CA ASN A 44 2.63 3.87 -10.44
C ASN A 44 1.14 4.20 -10.24
N PRO A 45 0.80 5.38 -9.70
CA PRO A 45 -0.60 5.72 -9.45
C PRO A 45 -1.37 6.12 -10.71
N GLU A 46 -0.69 6.18 -11.86
CA GLU A 46 -1.26 6.63 -13.14
C GLU A 46 -1.82 8.05 -13.07
N ARG A 47 -1.25 8.87 -12.18
CA ARG A 47 -1.57 10.29 -12.02
C ARG A 47 -0.38 10.98 -11.34
N THR A 48 -0.39 12.31 -11.33
CA THR A 48 0.64 13.06 -10.61
C THR A 48 0.49 12.90 -9.09
N VAL A 49 1.61 12.84 -8.38
CA VAL A 49 1.60 12.82 -6.91
C VAL A 49 1.25 14.21 -6.34
N GLY A 50 1.49 15.28 -7.09
CA GLY A 50 1.14 16.65 -6.68
C GLY A 50 1.73 17.03 -5.32
N PRO A 51 0.96 17.75 -4.47
CA PRO A 51 1.46 18.21 -3.17
C PRO A 51 1.88 17.10 -2.22
N SER A 52 1.42 15.86 -2.40
CA SER A 52 1.77 14.76 -1.52
C SER A 52 3.28 14.47 -1.53
N PHE A 53 3.99 14.87 -2.60
CA PHE A 53 5.44 14.73 -2.69
C PHE A 53 6.16 15.30 -1.46
N LYS A 54 5.65 16.38 -0.88
CA LYS A 54 6.25 17.01 0.30
C LYS A 54 6.18 16.12 1.53
N ILE A 55 5.28 15.15 1.55
CA ILE A 55 5.08 14.24 2.68
C ILE A 55 5.92 12.98 2.53
N HIS A 56 5.85 12.30 1.37
CA HIS A 56 6.50 11.00 1.18
C HIS A 56 7.78 11.05 0.35
N GLY A 57 8.04 12.15 -0.38
CA GLY A 57 9.26 12.30 -1.16
C GLY A 57 9.37 11.42 -2.40
N LEU A 58 8.27 10.78 -2.83
CA LEU A 58 8.26 9.93 -4.01
C LEU A 58 7.81 10.74 -5.22
N SER A 59 8.71 10.92 -6.20
CA SER A 59 8.45 11.76 -7.37
C SER A 59 7.70 11.01 -8.46
N ASP A 60 7.06 11.76 -9.36
CA ASP A 60 6.42 11.18 -10.54
C ASP A 60 7.43 10.39 -11.38
N ASP A 61 8.65 10.92 -11.57
CA ASP A 61 9.70 10.22 -12.30
C ASP A 61 10.07 8.89 -11.66
N PHE A 62 10.24 8.87 -10.34
CA PHE A 62 10.56 7.64 -9.61
C PHE A 62 9.50 6.58 -9.80
N LEU A 63 8.22 6.99 -9.79
CA LEU A 63 7.10 6.05 -9.87
C LEU A 63 6.73 5.66 -11.30
N SER A 64 7.26 6.36 -12.30
CA SER A 64 6.86 6.19 -13.71
C SER A 64 7.13 4.79 -14.26
N ASP A 65 8.15 4.10 -13.75
CA ASP A 65 8.52 2.75 -14.20
C ASP A 65 8.05 1.65 -13.25
N LYS A 66 7.24 2.00 -12.24
CA LYS A 66 6.75 1.04 -11.26
C LYS A 66 5.47 0.37 -11.77
N PRO A 67 5.16 -0.84 -11.28
CA PRO A 67 3.93 -1.51 -11.65
C PRO A 67 2.70 -0.78 -11.10
N SER A 68 1.55 -1.00 -11.74
CA SER A 68 0.27 -0.54 -11.19
C SER A 68 -0.21 -1.53 -10.12
N PHE A 69 -1.17 -1.09 -9.30
CA PHE A 69 -1.78 -1.99 -8.31
C PHE A 69 -2.39 -3.22 -8.99
N LYS A 70 -3.01 -3.04 -10.15
CA LYS A 70 -3.60 -4.13 -10.91
C LYS A 70 -2.60 -5.22 -11.26
N GLU A 71 -1.33 -4.86 -11.47
CA GLU A 71 -0.28 -5.82 -11.83
C GLU A 71 0.22 -6.60 -10.62
N ILE A 72 0.09 -6.07 -9.39
CA ILE A 72 0.65 -6.68 -8.19
C ILE A 72 -0.39 -7.23 -7.22
N TYR A 73 -1.69 -7.04 -7.49
CA TYR A 73 -2.70 -7.32 -6.48
C TYR A 73 -2.74 -8.79 -6.06
N GLU A 74 -2.46 -9.71 -6.97
CA GLU A 74 -2.46 -11.14 -6.62
C GLU A 74 -1.36 -11.47 -5.63
N GLU A 75 -0.13 -10.98 -5.88
CA GLU A 75 0.98 -11.23 -4.95
C GLU A 75 0.75 -10.54 -3.61
N PHE A 76 0.13 -9.36 -3.61
CA PHE A 76 -0.21 -8.66 -2.38
C PHE A 76 -1.25 -9.46 -1.57
N LEU A 77 -2.31 -9.93 -2.22
CA LEU A 77 -3.33 -10.73 -1.54
C LEU A 77 -2.75 -12.04 -1.01
N ASP A 78 -1.83 -12.67 -1.74
CA ASP A 78 -1.15 -13.87 -1.26
C ASP A 78 -0.33 -13.58 -0.01
N PHE A 79 0.34 -12.42 0.04
CA PHE A 79 1.14 -12.05 1.20
C PHE A 79 0.30 -11.88 2.46
N ILE A 80 -0.87 -11.24 2.35
CA ILE A 80 -1.73 -10.97 3.52
C ILE A 80 -2.71 -12.09 3.84
N LYS A 81 -2.78 -13.12 3.00
CA LYS A 81 -3.73 -14.23 3.14
C LYS A 81 -3.60 -14.90 4.50
N ASP A 82 -4.74 -15.18 5.13
CA ASP A 82 -4.83 -15.88 6.42
C ASP A 82 -4.06 -15.18 7.55
N SER A 83 -3.97 -13.85 7.48
CA SER A 83 -3.34 -13.05 8.53
C SER A 83 -4.33 -12.08 9.15
N GLU A 84 -4.04 -11.67 10.39
CA GLU A 84 -4.67 -10.52 11.00
C GLU A 84 -3.89 -9.28 10.59
N LEU A 85 -4.56 -8.26 10.06
CA LEU A 85 -3.90 -7.03 9.63
C LEU A 85 -3.86 -6.02 10.78
N LEU A 86 -2.69 -5.47 11.04
CA LEU A 86 -2.46 -4.41 12.02
C LEU A 86 -2.10 -3.14 11.27
N ILE A 87 -2.99 -2.14 11.29
CA ILE A 87 -2.86 -0.93 10.51
C ILE A 87 -3.09 0.27 11.42
N HIS A 88 -2.14 1.22 11.43
CA HIS A 88 -2.19 2.39 12.31
C HIS A 88 -3.44 3.24 12.08
N ASN A 89 -3.79 3.52 10.83
CA ASN A 89 -4.98 4.29 10.47
C ASN A 89 -5.85 3.44 9.55
N ALA A 90 -6.48 2.40 10.12
CA ALA A 90 -7.14 1.35 9.36
C ALA A 90 -8.22 1.87 8.41
N GLU A 91 -9.03 2.84 8.85
CA GLU A 91 -10.09 3.39 7.98
C GLU A 91 -9.50 3.99 6.70
N PHE A 92 -8.40 4.72 6.83
CA PHE A 92 -7.72 5.34 5.70
C PHE A 92 -7.15 4.28 4.76
N ASP A 93 -6.30 3.39 5.28
CA ASP A 93 -5.60 2.41 4.45
C ASP A 93 -6.54 1.39 3.84
N VAL A 94 -7.50 0.89 4.61
CA VAL A 94 -8.49 -0.07 4.12
C VAL A 94 -9.38 0.57 3.06
N GLY A 95 -9.75 1.84 3.25
CA GLY A 95 -10.52 2.58 2.26
C GLY A 95 -9.79 2.66 0.92
N PHE A 96 -8.51 3.00 0.93
CA PHE A 96 -7.71 3.07 -0.29
C PHE A 96 -7.50 1.69 -0.92
N LEU A 97 -7.25 0.67 -0.12
CA LEU A 97 -7.10 -0.69 -0.64
C LEU A 97 -8.39 -1.18 -1.31
N ASN A 98 -9.53 -0.95 -0.68
CA ASN A 98 -10.82 -1.31 -1.26
C ASN A 98 -11.09 -0.54 -2.56
N HIS A 99 -10.73 0.73 -2.61
CA HIS A 99 -10.87 1.53 -3.83
C HIS A 99 -10.02 0.96 -4.96
N GLU A 100 -8.76 0.63 -4.69
CA GLU A 100 -7.86 0.04 -5.69
C GLU A 100 -8.40 -1.28 -6.22
N LEU A 101 -8.94 -2.12 -5.33
CA LEU A 101 -9.49 -3.42 -5.73
C LEU A 101 -10.73 -3.31 -6.61
N LYS A 102 -11.43 -2.17 -6.58
CA LYS A 102 -12.61 -1.93 -7.42
C LYS A 102 -12.27 -1.35 -8.80
N LEU A 103 -11.06 -0.90 -8.98
CA LEU A 103 -10.60 -0.37 -10.25
C LEU A 103 -10.18 -1.52 -11.18
#